data_0773bb35828cf0c805afabf90d7729f0
#
_entry.id   0773bb35828cf0c805afabf90d7729f0
#
_cell.length_a   1.000
_cell.length_b   1.000
_cell.length_c   1.000
_cell.angle_alpha   90.00
_cell.angle_beta   90.00
_cell.angle_gamma   90.00
#
_symmetry.space_group_name_H-M   'P 1'
#
loop_
_entity.id
_entity.type
_entity.pdbx_description
1 polymer ?
#
loop_
_entity_poly.entity_id
_entity_poly.type
_entity_poly.pdbx_seq_one_letter_code
_entity_poly.pdbx_strand_id
1 'polypeptide(L)'
;MNAFKERNARGLFGRGCEFNLAIDLFVTTEIMKTQTNPLVLQLLFIFSLLLPWLIFLLLPGRTVLSLFFFWMAIMLCLFSIWTMAAARSRREAADGTNLGPRMLYEVEQPEVVREVMDVRMAIEESGVQVFRGPLRESAGVAFEKLRRVLSDRVFPLVQKDEQLGAKIILMPKPADASAPTAPVRPWLHWLLFALTVITTTWAGAAHQGINLAQEPERFTAGLPYAVGLLLILGVHELGHFYMARRHRMDVTPPYFVPVPFGLGTFGAFIRMRSPSEDRRALFDVAVAGPLAGLVIAVPALLIGLRQSTIVPGFSGGMAHGFLHGATVGSSLLFTLLAKLSLGDAAQYGAVVRFSPLAFAGWLGLLVTALNLLPIGQLDGGHITRAMFGTRVGQTISSIAMWSLFLLALFVWPGLMMWAIIVFLIAGRGAPPLNDLTPLDPGRQIVDYLSLFILVLILAPMPHSLWHDVANAACPYL
;
A
#
# COMPACT_ATOMS: atom_id res chain seq x y z
N MET A 1 -31.94 -47.29 -15.75
CA MET A 1 -30.70 -47.11 -14.96
C MET A 1 -30.10 -45.68 -15.12
N ASN A 2 -30.53 -44.93 -16.12
CA ASN A 2 -30.05 -43.55 -16.33
C ASN A 2 -30.83 -42.45 -15.59
N ALA A 3 -32.07 -42.70 -15.17
CA ALA A 3 -32.89 -41.73 -14.43
C ALA A 3 -32.58 -41.62 -12.93
N PHE A 4 -31.80 -42.56 -12.37
CA PHE A 4 -31.41 -42.56 -10.95
C PHE A 4 -30.07 -41.81 -10.70
N LYS A 5 -29.25 -41.63 -11.75
CA LYS A 5 -27.99 -40.90 -11.68
C LYS A 5 -28.17 -39.38 -11.76
N GLU A 6 -29.20 -38.89 -12.44
CA GLU A 6 -29.48 -37.46 -12.55
C GLU A 6 -30.14 -36.87 -11.29
N ARG A 7 -30.81 -37.66 -10.48
CA ARG A 7 -31.49 -37.18 -9.26
C ARG A 7 -30.53 -36.98 -8.08
N ASN A 8 -29.40 -37.69 -8.03
CA ASN A 8 -28.40 -37.52 -6.96
C ASN A 8 -27.39 -36.36 -7.23
N ALA A 9 -27.25 -35.91 -8.47
CA ALA A 9 -26.42 -34.78 -8.78
C ALA A 9 -27.08 -33.41 -8.42
N ARG A 10 -28.42 -33.37 -8.36
CA ARG A 10 -29.18 -32.13 -8.02
C ARG A 10 -29.38 -31.90 -6.52
N GLY A 11 -29.07 -32.87 -5.68
CA GLY A 11 -29.27 -32.81 -4.22
C GLY A 11 -28.07 -32.31 -3.41
N LEU A 12 -26.88 -32.19 -4.03
CA LEU A 12 -25.63 -31.82 -3.34
C LEU A 12 -25.20 -30.35 -3.54
N PHE A 13 -25.94 -29.61 -4.36
CA PHE A 13 -25.70 -28.15 -4.50
C PHE A 13 -26.79 -27.40 -3.71
N GLY A 14 -26.48 -27.09 -2.47
CA GLY A 14 -27.32 -26.27 -1.61
C GLY A 14 -27.51 -24.87 -2.22
N ARG A 15 -28.76 -24.39 -2.19
CA ARG A 15 -29.23 -23.11 -2.78
C ARG A 15 -28.43 -21.85 -2.44
N GLY A 16 -27.49 -21.91 -1.50
CA GLY A 16 -26.59 -20.79 -1.15
C GLY A 16 -25.38 -20.63 -2.09
N CYS A 17 -24.97 -21.69 -2.78
CA CYS A 17 -23.83 -21.64 -3.70
C CYS A 17 -24.24 -21.11 -5.09
N GLU A 18 -25.47 -21.40 -5.52
CA GLU A 18 -26.03 -20.87 -6.78
C GLU A 18 -26.29 -19.36 -6.71
N PHE A 19 -26.63 -18.83 -5.51
CA PHE A 19 -26.93 -17.41 -5.35
C PHE A 19 -25.68 -16.54 -5.42
N ASN A 20 -24.54 -16.95 -4.82
CA ASN A 20 -23.29 -16.23 -4.92
C ASN A 20 -22.61 -16.39 -6.29
N LEU A 21 -22.69 -17.56 -6.90
CA LEU A 21 -22.21 -17.79 -8.26
C LEU A 21 -23.09 -17.04 -9.28
N ALA A 22 -24.42 -17.00 -9.05
CA ALA A 22 -25.36 -16.25 -9.88
C ALA A 22 -25.18 -14.73 -9.72
N ILE A 23 -24.89 -14.22 -8.52
CA ILE A 23 -24.58 -12.80 -8.32
C ILE A 23 -23.24 -12.45 -8.96
N ASP A 24 -22.20 -13.25 -8.81
CA ASP A 24 -20.91 -13.03 -9.48
C ASP A 24 -21.03 -13.19 -11.01
N LEU A 25 -21.84 -14.14 -11.50
CA LEU A 25 -22.14 -14.28 -12.91
C LEU A 25 -23.11 -13.18 -13.40
N PHE A 26 -24.11 -12.79 -12.62
CA PHE A 26 -25.07 -11.76 -12.98
C PHE A 26 -24.43 -10.37 -12.98
N VAL A 27 -23.61 -10.05 -11.96
CA VAL A 27 -22.83 -8.82 -11.92
C VAL A 27 -21.77 -8.80 -13.02
N THR A 28 -21.15 -9.94 -13.35
CA THR A 28 -20.20 -10.01 -14.48
C THR A 28 -20.88 -10.07 -15.84
N THR A 29 -22.04 -10.73 -16.00
CA THR A 29 -22.73 -10.83 -17.30
C THR A 29 -23.61 -9.63 -17.61
N GLU A 30 -24.23 -8.97 -16.63
CA GLU A 30 -24.96 -7.71 -16.86
C GLU A 30 -24.01 -6.55 -17.17
N ILE A 31 -22.83 -6.49 -16.50
CA ILE A 31 -21.77 -5.53 -16.87
C ILE A 31 -21.12 -5.88 -18.23
N MET A 32 -21.14 -7.15 -18.65
CA MET A 32 -20.61 -7.58 -19.96
C MET A 32 -21.64 -7.42 -21.11
N LYS A 33 -22.94 -7.36 -20.84
CA LYS A 33 -23.98 -7.16 -21.90
C LYS A 33 -24.08 -5.72 -22.39
N THR A 34 -23.61 -4.75 -21.63
CA THR A 34 -23.39 -3.41 -22.20
C THR A 34 -22.12 -3.44 -23.05
N GLN A 35 -22.26 -3.81 -24.32
CA GLN A 35 -21.30 -3.40 -25.36
C GLN A 35 -21.32 -1.87 -25.41
N THR A 36 -20.71 -1.23 -24.45
CA THR A 36 -20.47 0.21 -24.51
C THR A 36 -19.51 0.43 -25.64
N ASN A 37 -20.02 1.08 -26.70
CA ASN A 37 -19.24 1.47 -27.86
C ASN A 37 -17.93 2.12 -27.37
N PRO A 38 -16.74 1.72 -27.85
CA PRO A 38 -15.48 2.30 -27.43
C PRO A 38 -15.43 3.83 -27.56
N LEU A 39 -16.21 4.38 -28.47
CA LEU A 39 -16.45 5.83 -28.61
C LEU A 39 -17.17 6.43 -27.40
N VAL A 40 -18.15 5.75 -26.83
CA VAL A 40 -18.89 6.21 -25.62
C VAL A 40 -17.95 6.19 -24.41
N LEU A 41 -17.11 5.18 -24.27
CA LEU A 41 -16.11 5.11 -23.20
C LEU A 41 -15.05 6.21 -23.33
N GLN A 42 -14.60 6.50 -24.56
CA GLN A 42 -13.68 7.61 -24.84
C GLN A 42 -14.33 8.97 -24.56
N LEU A 43 -15.58 9.17 -24.94
CA LEU A 43 -16.34 10.41 -24.64
C LEU A 43 -16.57 10.59 -23.14
N LEU A 44 -16.92 9.52 -22.42
CA LEU A 44 -17.04 9.55 -20.96
C LEU A 44 -15.69 9.87 -20.29
N PHE A 45 -14.60 9.34 -20.81
CA PHE A 45 -13.26 9.64 -20.34
C PHE A 45 -12.89 11.11 -20.57
N ILE A 46 -13.10 11.63 -21.79
CA ILE A 46 -12.84 13.04 -22.12
C ILE A 46 -13.73 13.95 -21.26
N PHE A 47 -15.01 13.61 -21.12
CA PHE A 47 -15.96 14.37 -20.28
C PHE A 47 -15.52 14.35 -18.81
N SER A 48 -15.07 13.20 -18.28
CA SER A 48 -14.58 13.09 -16.92
C SER A 48 -13.28 13.87 -16.68
N LEU A 49 -12.45 14.05 -17.71
CA LEU A 49 -11.25 14.91 -17.67
C LEU A 49 -11.59 16.40 -17.72
N LEU A 50 -12.60 16.78 -18.50
CA LEU A 50 -12.99 18.18 -18.67
C LEU A 50 -13.94 18.69 -17.59
N LEU A 51 -14.75 17.82 -17.01
CA LEU A 51 -15.74 18.16 -15.99
C LEU A 51 -15.15 18.85 -14.75
N PRO A 52 -14.01 18.41 -14.16
CA PRO A 52 -13.38 19.11 -13.05
C PRO A 52 -12.96 20.53 -13.38
N TRP A 53 -12.43 20.73 -14.59
CA TRP A 53 -12.03 22.07 -15.07
C TRP A 53 -13.22 22.97 -15.33
N LEU A 54 -14.30 22.42 -15.88
CA LEU A 54 -15.54 23.15 -16.11
C LEU A 54 -16.19 23.57 -14.77
N ILE A 55 -16.23 22.68 -13.79
CA ILE A 55 -16.75 22.96 -12.45
C ILE A 55 -15.88 24.01 -11.75
N PHE A 56 -14.56 23.92 -11.84
CA PHE A 56 -13.63 24.89 -11.28
C PHE A 56 -13.82 26.30 -11.92
N LEU A 57 -14.12 26.36 -13.20
CA LEU A 57 -14.33 27.61 -13.94
C LEU A 57 -15.71 28.23 -13.68
N LEU A 58 -16.74 27.41 -13.45
CA LEU A 58 -18.14 27.85 -13.31
C LEU A 58 -18.54 28.19 -11.87
N LEU A 59 -17.80 27.70 -10.87
CA LEU A 59 -18.10 27.99 -9.47
C LEU A 59 -17.17 29.10 -8.95
N PRO A 60 -17.65 30.33 -8.87
CA PRO A 60 -16.85 31.43 -8.31
C PRO A 60 -16.74 31.26 -6.79
N GLY A 61 -15.53 31.24 -6.33
CA GLY A 61 -15.23 31.30 -4.91
C GLY A 61 -14.80 29.99 -4.26
N ARG A 62 -13.94 30.13 -3.27
CA ARG A 62 -13.30 29.10 -2.45
C ARG A 62 -14.27 28.46 -1.46
N THR A 63 -15.44 27.98 -1.90
CA THR A 63 -16.38 27.34 -1.00
C THR A 63 -16.01 25.85 -0.83
N VAL A 64 -16.22 25.32 0.35
CA VAL A 64 -16.02 23.90 0.67
C VAL A 64 -16.77 23.02 -0.34
N LEU A 65 -17.92 23.49 -0.83
CA LEU A 65 -18.74 22.79 -1.81
C LEU A 65 -18.06 22.67 -3.19
N SER A 66 -17.34 23.70 -3.66
CA SER A 66 -16.62 23.65 -4.94
C SER A 66 -15.42 22.70 -4.86
N LEU A 67 -14.73 22.65 -3.73
CA LEU A 67 -13.68 21.67 -3.46
C LEU A 67 -14.23 20.25 -3.44
N PHE A 68 -15.41 20.04 -2.83
CA PHE A 68 -16.08 18.74 -2.79
C PHE A 68 -16.39 18.25 -4.20
N PHE A 69 -17.03 19.07 -5.05
CA PHE A 69 -17.36 18.69 -6.43
C PHE A 69 -16.10 18.48 -7.29
N PHE A 70 -15.06 19.28 -7.10
CA PHE A 70 -13.77 19.09 -7.75
C PHE A 70 -13.16 17.73 -7.42
N TRP A 71 -13.10 17.38 -6.12
CA TRP A 71 -12.57 16.10 -5.67
C TRP A 71 -13.45 14.92 -6.08
N MET A 72 -14.76 15.05 -6.04
CA MET A 72 -15.68 14.02 -6.54
C MET A 72 -15.49 13.76 -8.04
N ALA A 73 -15.28 14.81 -8.83
CA ALA A 73 -15.03 14.68 -10.27
C ALA A 73 -13.68 13.99 -10.54
N ILE A 74 -12.60 14.32 -9.78
CA ILE A 74 -11.33 13.60 -9.85
C ILE A 74 -11.53 12.11 -9.53
N MET A 75 -12.29 11.78 -8.49
CA MET A 75 -12.57 10.39 -8.11
C MET A 75 -13.32 9.62 -9.20
N LEU A 76 -14.29 10.26 -9.85
CA LEU A 76 -15.00 9.67 -10.98
C LEU A 76 -14.08 9.44 -12.19
N CYS A 77 -13.16 10.38 -12.47
CA CYS A 77 -12.13 10.21 -13.49
C CYS A 77 -11.24 9.00 -13.20
N LEU A 78 -10.72 8.93 -11.99
CA LEU A 78 -9.83 7.85 -11.57
C LEU A 78 -10.53 6.49 -11.58
N PHE A 79 -11.79 6.45 -11.13
CA PHE A 79 -12.62 5.24 -11.21
C PHE A 79 -12.85 4.82 -12.68
N SER A 80 -13.10 5.77 -13.57
CA SER A 80 -13.25 5.50 -15.02
C SER A 80 -11.97 4.96 -15.63
N ILE A 81 -10.81 5.54 -15.31
CA ILE A 81 -9.49 5.04 -15.75
C ILE A 81 -9.26 3.61 -15.24
N TRP A 82 -9.56 3.37 -13.96
CA TRP A 82 -9.39 2.06 -13.36
C TRP A 82 -10.30 1.00 -14.00
N THR A 83 -11.58 1.31 -14.26
CA THR A 83 -12.52 0.41 -14.92
C THR A 83 -12.11 0.10 -16.36
N MET A 84 -11.59 1.12 -17.08
CA MET A 84 -11.06 0.92 -18.44
C MET A 84 -9.81 0.05 -18.46
N ALA A 85 -8.86 0.28 -17.56
CA ALA A 85 -7.66 -0.55 -17.41
C ALA A 85 -8.01 -2.00 -17.03
N ALA A 86 -8.94 -2.19 -16.10
CA ALA A 86 -9.44 -3.50 -15.70
C ALA A 86 -10.19 -4.22 -16.84
N ALA A 87 -10.94 -3.49 -17.67
CA ALA A 87 -11.62 -4.04 -18.85
C ALA A 87 -10.62 -4.44 -19.95
N ARG A 88 -9.54 -3.67 -20.12
CA ARG A 88 -8.48 -3.95 -21.10
C ARG A 88 -7.69 -5.20 -20.74
N SER A 89 -7.27 -5.33 -19.49
CA SER A 89 -6.56 -6.51 -19.02
C SER A 89 -7.42 -7.79 -19.08
N ARG A 90 -8.75 -7.67 -18.91
CA ARG A 90 -9.70 -8.79 -19.09
C ARG A 90 -9.86 -9.18 -20.56
N ARG A 91 -9.85 -8.22 -21.49
CA ARG A 91 -9.89 -8.50 -22.95
C ARG A 91 -8.61 -9.18 -23.44
N GLU A 92 -7.46 -8.72 -23.01
CA GLU A 92 -6.18 -9.34 -23.32
C GLU A 92 -6.07 -10.77 -22.76
N ALA A 93 -6.68 -11.03 -21.60
CA ALA A 93 -6.79 -12.38 -21.04
C ALA A 93 -7.83 -13.27 -21.79
N ALA A 94 -8.90 -12.69 -22.33
CA ALA A 94 -9.95 -13.43 -23.03
C ALA A 94 -9.60 -13.74 -24.50
N ASP A 95 -8.85 -12.89 -25.18
CA ASP A 95 -8.41 -13.12 -26.57
C ASP A 95 -7.31 -14.19 -26.68
N GLY A 96 -6.63 -14.51 -25.58
CA GLY A 96 -5.57 -15.53 -25.55
C GLY A 96 -6.06 -16.97 -25.41
N THR A 97 -7.36 -17.23 -25.14
CA THR A 97 -7.79 -18.57 -24.74
C THR A 97 -9.23 -18.91 -25.11
N ASN A 98 -9.39 -19.53 -26.27
CA ASN A 98 -10.62 -20.24 -26.68
C ASN A 98 -10.69 -21.69 -26.17
N LEU A 99 -10.14 -22.00 -25.00
CA LEU A 99 -10.24 -23.32 -24.38
C LEU A 99 -11.16 -23.19 -23.16
N GLY A 100 -12.35 -23.75 -23.26
CA GLY A 100 -13.28 -23.88 -22.12
C GLY A 100 -12.66 -24.71 -21.00
N PRO A 101 -13.18 -24.60 -19.75
CA PRO A 101 -12.65 -25.31 -18.59
C PRO A 101 -12.74 -26.83 -18.80
N ARG A 102 -11.60 -27.53 -18.70
CA ARG A 102 -11.54 -28.99 -18.72
C ARG A 102 -11.74 -29.53 -17.30
N MET A 103 -12.62 -30.51 -17.13
CA MET A 103 -12.91 -31.10 -15.84
C MET A 103 -12.03 -32.32 -15.51
N LEU A 104 -12.11 -32.77 -14.28
CA LEU A 104 -11.31 -33.77 -13.54
C LEU A 104 -10.74 -34.96 -14.32
N TYR A 105 -11.42 -35.44 -15.35
CA TYR A 105 -11.04 -36.67 -16.08
C TYR A 105 -10.05 -36.41 -17.23
N GLU A 106 -9.84 -35.17 -17.61
CA GLU A 106 -9.01 -34.79 -18.76
C GLU A 106 -7.70 -34.03 -18.34
N VAL A 107 -7.59 -33.64 -17.07
CA VAL A 107 -6.42 -32.92 -16.58
C VAL A 107 -5.33 -33.87 -16.13
N GLU A 108 -4.18 -33.85 -16.81
CA GLU A 108 -3.02 -34.63 -16.39
C GLU A 108 -2.53 -34.09 -15.02
N GLN A 109 -2.59 -34.97 -14.01
CA GLN A 109 -2.20 -34.62 -12.66
C GLN A 109 -0.74 -35.00 -12.43
N PRO A 110 0.16 -34.03 -12.19
CA PRO A 110 1.53 -34.33 -11.83
C PRO A 110 1.59 -35.25 -10.60
N GLU A 111 2.45 -36.28 -10.64
CA GLU A 111 2.59 -37.27 -9.57
C GLU A 111 2.83 -36.63 -8.20
N VAL A 112 3.68 -35.60 -8.16
CA VAL A 112 3.97 -34.83 -6.93
C VAL A 112 2.72 -34.18 -6.33
N VAL A 113 1.71 -33.79 -7.14
CA VAL A 113 0.45 -33.22 -6.61
C VAL A 113 -0.36 -34.32 -5.92
N ARG A 114 -0.40 -35.54 -6.47
CA ARG A 114 -1.08 -36.68 -5.84
C ARG A 114 -0.40 -37.16 -4.55
N GLU A 115 0.91 -36.99 -4.47
CA GLU A 115 1.66 -37.30 -3.23
C GLU A 115 1.29 -36.34 -2.09
N VAL A 116 1.16 -35.04 -2.37
CA VAL A 116 0.96 -34.02 -1.34
C VAL A 116 -0.51 -33.71 -1.04
N MET A 117 -1.43 -34.07 -1.95
CA MET A 117 -2.86 -33.74 -1.84
C MET A 117 -3.75 -34.90 -2.26
N ASP A 118 -4.88 -35.11 -1.55
CA ASP A 118 -5.97 -35.93 -2.00
C ASP A 118 -6.87 -35.12 -2.94
N VAL A 119 -6.59 -35.22 -4.25
CA VAL A 119 -7.24 -34.39 -5.27
C VAL A 119 -8.71 -34.81 -5.44
N ARG A 120 -9.62 -33.94 -5.04
CA ARG A 120 -11.07 -34.11 -5.20
C ARG A 120 -11.62 -33.39 -6.42
N MET A 121 -10.97 -32.33 -6.83
CA MET A 121 -11.32 -31.53 -8.01
C MET A 121 -10.06 -31.04 -8.71
N ALA A 122 -10.02 -31.18 -10.03
CA ALA A 122 -8.99 -30.61 -10.88
C ALA A 122 -9.66 -29.83 -12.02
N ILE A 123 -9.16 -28.65 -12.29
CA ILE A 123 -9.63 -27.75 -13.34
C ILE A 123 -8.39 -27.24 -14.08
N GLU A 124 -8.45 -27.23 -15.39
CA GLU A 124 -7.46 -26.57 -16.22
C GLU A 124 -8.13 -25.48 -17.06
N GLU A 125 -7.63 -24.27 -16.94
CA GLU A 125 -8.12 -23.14 -17.70
C GLU A 125 -6.92 -22.27 -18.14
N SER A 126 -6.78 -22.07 -19.43
CA SER A 126 -5.72 -21.21 -19.96
C SER A 126 -4.30 -21.61 -19.58
N GLY A 127 -4.03 -22.92 -19.46
CA GLY A 127 -2.74 -23.44 -19.02
C GLY A 127 -2.47 -23.31 -17.51
N VAL A 128 -3.41 -22.75 -16.74
CA VAL A 128 -3.37 -22.73 -15.29
C VAL A 128 -4.10 -23.98 -14.79
N GLN A 129 -3.42 -24.80 -14.02
CA GLN A 129 -4.00 -26.00 -13.40
C GLN A 129 -4.35 -25.71 -11.95
N VAL A 130 -5.56 -26.03 -11.54
CA VAL A 130 -6.08 -25.84 -10.19
C VAL A 130 -6.52 -27.17 -9.61
N PHE A 131 -5.88 -27.61 -8.54
CA PHE A 131 -6.21 -28.81 -7.79
C PHE A 131 -6.79 -28.44 -6.43
N ARG A 132 -7.90 -29.05 -6.02
CA ARG A 132 -8.56 -28.79 -4.74
C ARG A 132 -8.75 -30.08 -3.97
N GLY A 133 -8.47 -30.07 -2.68
CA GLY A 133 -8.60 -31.21 -1.79
C GLY A 133 -7.81 -31.01 -0.49
N PRO A 134 -7.92 -31.94 0.47
CA PRO A 134 -7.13 -31.88 1.68
C PRO A 134 -5.66 -32.21 1.39
N LEU A 135 -4.75 -31.50 2.04
CA LEU A 135 -3.32 -31.84 2.00
C LEU A 135 -3.07 -33.09 2.83
N ARG A 136 -2.19 -33.95 2.37
CA ARG A 136 -1.73 -35.16 3.09
C ARG A 136 -0.62 -34.83 4.08
N GLU A 137 0.04 -33.71 3.91
CA GLU A 137 1.18 -33.25 4.70
C GLU A 137 0.98 -31.80 5.13
N SER A 138 1.87 -31.29 6.00
CA SER A 138 1.83 -29.87 6.34
C SER A 138 2.06 -28.98 5.11
N ALA A 139 1.42 -27.82 5.08
CA ALA A 139 1.48 -26.91 3.94
C ALA A 139 2.92 -26.50 3.54
N GLY A 140 3.82 -26.37 4.52
CA GLY A 140 5.22 -26.07 4.26
C GLY A 140 5.95 -27.20 3.55
N VAL A 141 5.74 -28.46 3.99
CA VAL A 141 6.36 -29.64 3.37
C VAL A 141 5.80 -29.86 1.98
N ALA A 142 4.48 -29.77 1.83
CA ALA A 142 3.81 -29.90 0.53
C ALA A 142 4.34 -28.84 -0.47
N PHE A 143 4.44 -27.59 -0.05
CA PHE A 143 4.97 -26.51 -0.89
C PHE A 143 6.42 -26.75 -1.31
N GLU A 144 7.27 -27.17 -0.38
CA GLU A 144 8.69 -27.48 -0.68
C GLU A 144 8.86 -28.64 -1.68
N LYS A 145 8.02 -29.69 -1.57
CA LYS A 145 8.02 -30.79 -2.53
C LYS A 145 7.58 -30.31 -3.91
N LEU A 146 6.47 -29.57 -3.99
CA LEU A 146 5.97 -29.00 -5.24
C LEU A 146 7.02 -28.09 -5.89
N ARG A 147 7.64 -27.22 -5.09
CA ARG A 147 8.68 -26.31 -5.58
C ARG A 147 9.88 -27.06 -6.13
N ARG A 148 10.37 -28.08 -5.41
CA ARG A 148 11.55 -28.84 -5.82
C ARG A 148 11.36 -29.54 -7.17
N VAL A 149 10.17 -30.08 -7.42
CA VAL A 149 9.89 -30.85 -8.64
C VAL A 149 9.42 -29.98 -9.80
N LEU A 150 8.62 -28.95 -9.52
CA LEU A 150 7.91 -28.20 -10.55
C LEU A 150 8.46 -26.80 -10.83
N SER A 151 9.40 -26.30 -10.00
CA SER A 151 9.85 -24.90 -10.07
C SER A 151 10.47 -24.47 -11.41
N ASP A 152 10.94 -25.40 -12.24
CA ASP A 152 11.53 -25.06 -13.53
C ASP A 152 10.48 -24.66 -14.58
N ARG A 153 9.27 -25.18 -14.45
CA ARG A 153 8.20 -25.03 -15.47
C ARG A 153 7.03 -24.15 -15.01
N VAL A 154 6.70 -24.22 -13.71
CA VAL A 154 5.52 -23.54 -13.15
C VAL A 154 5.84 -22.88 -11.83
N PHE A 155 4.99 -21.92 -11.43
CA PHE A 155 4.94 -21.36 -10.09
C PHE A 155 3.83 -22.09 -9.30
N PRO A 156 4.17 -22.96 -8.33
CA PRO A 156 3.17 -23.56 -7.47
C PRO A 156 2.67 -22.54 -6.44
N LEU A 157 1.36 -22.34 -6.32
CA LEU A 157 0.74 -21.59 -5.24
C LEU A 157 -0.10 -22.54 -4.40
N VAL A 158 0.02 -22.39 -3.07
CA VAL A 158 -0.76 -23.17 -2.10
C VAL A 158 -1.61 -22.22 -1.28
N GLN A 159 -2.94 -22.33 -1.41
CA GLN A 159 -3.91 -21.42 -0.79
C GLN A 159 -4.97 -22.19 -0.02
N LYS A 160 -5.67 -21.50 0.89
CA LYS A 160 -6.82 -22.08 1.60
C LYS A 160 -8.03 -22.18 0.67
N ASP A 161 -8.67 -23.34 0.69
CA ASP A 161 -9.97 -23.58 0.07
C ASP A 161 -11.00 -23.81 1.18
N GLU A 162 -12.14 -23.10 1.15
CA GLU A 162 -13.15 -23.17 2.21
C GLU A 162 -13.95 -24.45 2.19
N GLN A 163 -14.08 -25.08 1.01
CA GLN A 163 -14.92 -26.25 0.83
C GLN A 163 -14.13 -27.55 0.95
N LEU A 164 -12.92 -27.57 0.39
CA LEU A 164 -12.12 -28.79 0.23
C LEU A 164 -10.78 -28.74 0.99
N GLY A 165 -10.55 -27.71 1.81
CA GLY A 165 -9.40 -27.56 2.70
C GLY A 165 -8.24 -26.79 2.07
N ALA A 166 -7.67 -27.26 0.95
CA ALA A 166 -6.57 -26.57 0.28
C ALA A 166 -6.78 -26.51 -1.24
N LYS A 167 -6.13 -25.52 -1.86
CA LYS A 167 -6.07 -25.31 -3.29
C LYS A 167 -4.63 -25.16 -3.73
N ILE A 168 -4.17 -26.00 -4.64
CA ILE A 168 -2.88 -25.90 -5.33
C ILE A 168 -3.14 -25.32 -6.72
N ILE A 169 -2.48 -24.24 -7.07
CA ILE A 169 -2.56 -23.61 -8.38
C ILE A 169 -1.18 -23.71 -9.00
N LEU A 170 -1.09 -24.32 -10.17
CA LEU A 170 0.12 -24.39 -10.96
C LEU A 170 0.01 -23.37 -12.10
N MET A 171 0.72 -22.25 -11.96
CA MET A 171 0.77 -21.22 -13.00
C MET A 171 1.99 -21.44 -13.89
N PRO A 172 1.83 -21.51 -15.22
CA PRO A 172 2.96 -21.62 -16.12
C PRO A 172 3.87 -20.40 -15.94
N LYS A 173 5.16 -20.62 -15.91
CA LYS A 173 6.12 -19.52 -15.97
C LYS A 173 6.01 -18.86 -17.34
N PRO A 174 5.90 -17.52 -17.41
CA PRO A 174 6.03 -16.82 -18.68
C PRO A 174 7.32 -17.24 -19.39
N ALA A 175 7.27 -17.41 -20.70
CA ALA A 175 8.47 -17.77 -21.49
C ALA A 175 9.64 -16.81 -21.22
N ASP A 176 9.33 -15.54 -20.96
CA ASP A 176 10.30 -14.50 -20.59
C ASP A 176 10.79 -14.62 -19.13
N ALA A 177 10.15 -15.43 -18.26
CA ALA A 177 10.62 -15.61 -16.88
C ALA A 177 11.97 -16.37 -16.81
N SER A 178 12.34 -17.09 -17.87
CA SER A 178 13.65 -17.72 -18.04
C SER A 178 14.67 -16.75 -18.68
N ALA A 179 14.22 -15.63 -19.24
CA ALA A 179 15.10 -14.61 -19.75
C ALA A 179 15.87 -13.95 -18.58
N PRO A 180 17.16 -13.65 -18.74
CA PRO A 180 17.90 -12.92 -17.73
C PRO A 180 17.13 -11.64 -17.39
N THR A 181 16.76 -11.49 -16.11
CA THR A 181 16.08 -10.27 -15.65
C THR A 181 16.87 -9.06 -16.14
N ALA A 182 16.20 -8.09 -16.76
CA ALA A 182 16.86 -6.90 -17.31
C ALA A 182 17.90 -6.37 -16.31
N PRO A 183 19.14 -6.13 -16.75
CA PRO A 183 20.22 -5.77 -15.84
C PRO A 183 19.85 -4.52 -15.05
N VAL A 184 20.15 -4.53 -13.77
CA VAL A 184 20.02 -3.34 -12.93
C VAL A 184 20.94 -2.29 -13.53
N ARG A 185 20.43 -1.10 -13.80
CA ARG A 185 21.22 0.04 -14.28
C ARG A 185 21.69 0.87 -13.09
N PRO A 186 22.88 0.60 -12.51
CA PRO A 186 23.31 1.25 -11.25
C PRO A 186 23.36 2.78 -11.38
N TRP A 187 23.75 3.28 -12.55
CA TRP A 187 23.82 4.72 -12.79
C TRP A 187 22.48 5.43 -12.60
N LEU A 188 21.34 4.77 -12.91
CA LEU A 188 20.02 5.34 -12.75
C LEU A 188 19.67 5.55 -11.27
N HIS A 189 20.01 4.59 -10.39
CA HIS A 189 19.80 4.72 -8.94
C HIS A 189 20.61 5.92 -8.39
N TRP A 190 21.87 6.03 -8.78
CA TRP A 190 22.73 7.15 -8.35
C TRP A 190 22.26 8.49 -8.90
N LEU A 191 21.82 8.55 -10.16
CA LEU A 191 21.27 9.76 -10.74
C LEU A 191 20.02 10.22 -10.00
N LEU A 192 19.06 9.32 -9.78
CA LEU A 192 17.81 9.62 -9.06
C LEU A 192 18.10 10.03 -7.62
N PHE A 193 19.04 9.37 -6.95
CA PHE A 193 19.48 9.76 -5.61
C PHE A 193 20.08 11.18 -5.60
N ALA A 194 21.01 11.47 -6.50
CA ALA A 194 21.63 12.80 -6.60
C ALA A 194 20.60 13.91 -6.87
N LEU A 195 19.66 13.65 -7.80
CA LEU A 195 18.55 14.58 -8.06
C LEU A 195 17.66 14.76 -6.84
N THR A 196 17.40 13.70 -6.08
CA THR A 196 16.59 13.78 -4.86
C THR A 196 17.32 14.54 -3.75
N VAL A 197 18.65 14.42 -3.64
CA VAL A 197 19.45 15.26 -2.73
C VAL A 197 19.29 16.75 -3.08
N ILE A 198 19.37 17.09 -4.36
CA ILE A 198 19.20 18.47 -4.82
C ILE A 198 17.79 18.98 -4.51
N THR A 199 16.76 18.24 -4.89
CA THR A 199 15.37 18.68 -4.71
C THR A 199 14.95 18.73 -3.24
N THR A 200 15.41 17.82 -2.39
CA THR A 200 15.14 17.85 -0.94
C THR A 200 15.93 18.97 -0.24
N THR A 201 17.16 19.26 -0.66
CA THR A 201 17.91 20.41 -0.15
C THR A 201 17.23 21.72 -0.52
N TRP A 202 16.76 21.83 -1.76
CA TRP A 202 15.96 22.97 -2.20
C TRP A 202 14.69 23.14 -1.36
N ALA A 203 13.92 22.06 -1.20
CA ALA A 203 12.71 22.07 -0.38
C ALA A 203 13.02 22.47 1.07
N GLY A 204 14.06 21.90 1.68
CA GLY A 204 14.48 22.23 3.04
C GLY A 204 14.85 23.69 3.24
N ALA A 205 15.50 24.33 2.27
CA ALA A 205 15.77 25.77 2.28
C ALA A 205 14.50 26.60 2.09
N ALA A 206 13.65 26.20 1.14
CA ALA A 206 12.37 26.85 0.88
C ALA A 206 11.44 26.83 2.11
N HIS A 207 11.44 25.76 2.87
CA HIS A 207 10.71 25.63 4.14
C HIS A 207 11.19 26.63 5.21
N GLN A 208 12.39 27.16 5.09
CA GLN A 208 12.92 28.22 5.95
C GLN A 208 12.73 29.62 5.36
N GLY A 209 12.00 29.73 4.24
CA GLY A 209 11.79 30.99 3.53
C GLY A 209 12.97 31.42 2.69
N ILE A 210 13.95 30.56 2.42
CA ILE A 210 15.15 30.84 1.63
C ILE A 210 14.91 30.41 0.18
N ASN A 211 15.06 31.35 -0.75
CA ASN A 211 14.97 31.06 -2.17
C ASN A 211 16.38 30.80 -2.74
N LEU A 212 16.74 29.54 -2.93
CA LEU A 212 18.07 29.15 -3.44
C LEU A 212 18.34 29.61 -4.88
N ALA A 213 17.33 30.03 -5.64
CA ALA A 213 17.56 30.64 -6.95
C ALA A 213 18.13 32.06 -6.82
N GLN A 214 17.89 32.75 -5.69
CA GLN A 214 18.34 34.09 -5.40
C GLN A 214 19.56 34.09 -4.46
N GLU A 215 19.62 33.14 -3.54
CA GLU A 215 20.65 33.02 -2.49
C GLU A 215 21.26 31.60 -2.50
N PRO A 216 21.97 31.20 -3.59
CA PRO A 216 22.48 29.83 -3.73
C PRO A 216 23.53 29.45 -2.68
N GLU A 217 24.26 30.42 -2.13
CA GLU A 217 25.25 30.25 -1.06
C GLU A 217 24.64 29.73 0.26
N ARG A 218 23.34 29.91 0.45
CA ARG A 218 22.60 29.44 1.64
C ARG A 218 22.06 28.00 1.53
N PHE A 219 22.55 27.22 0.58
CA PHE A 219 22.11 25.83 0.39
C PHE A 219 22.28 24.96 1.65
N THR A 220 23.26 25.30 2.50
CA THR A 220 23.51 24.58 3.76
C THR A 220 22.31 24.60 4.71
N ALA A 221 21.44 25.60 4.61
CA ALA A 221 20.22 25.68 5.42
C ALA A 221 19.24 24.54 5.13
N GLY A 222 19.19 24.04 3.89
CA GLY A 222 18.34 22.91 3.51
C GLY A 222 18.89 21.53 3.90
N LEU A 223 20.20 21.43 4.18
CA LEU A 223 20.86 20.15 4.41
C LEU A 223 20.32 19.36 5.61
N PRO A 224 20.02 19.94 6.78
CA PRO A 224 19.50 19.18 7.92
C PRO A 224 18.18 18.47 7.60
N TYR A 225 17.30 19.11 6.82
CA TYR A 225 16.09 18.51 6.31
C TYR A 225 16.38 17.37 5.32
N ALA A 226 17.18 17.66 4.30
CA ALA A 226 17.50 16.72 3.24
C ALA A 226 18.18 15.45 3.80
N VAL A 227 19.20 15.61 4.64
CA VAL A 227 19.92 14.50 5.27
C VAL A 227 18.99 13.71 6.17
N GLY A 228 18.20 14.37 7.03
CA GLY A 228 17.25 13.71 7.93
C GLY A 228 16.23 12.87 7.14
N LEU A 229 15.57 13.49 6.15
CA LEU A 229 14.54 12.81 5.36
C LEU A 229 15.10 11.65 4.53
N LEU A 230 16.22 11.89 3.81
CA LEU A 230 16.83 10.85 2.98
C LEU A 230 17.41 9.69 3.80
N LEU A 231 17.91 9.96 4.98
CA LEU A 231 18.39 8.92 5.90
C LEU A 231 17.21 8.06 6.39
N ILE A 232 16.09 8.67 6.78
CA ILE A 232 14.88 7.97 7.20
C ILE A 232 14.36 7.09 6.07
N LEU A 233 14.13 7.66 4.88
CA LEU A 233 13.63 6.93 3.72
C LEU A 233 14.62 5.87 3.25
N GLY A 234 15.91 6.20 3.21
CA GLY A 234 16.95 5.26 2.79
C GLY A 234 17.07 4.05 3.71
N VAL A 235 17.04 4.26 5.04
CA VAL A 235 17.10 3.17 6.02
C VAL A 235 15.81 2.34 5.99
N HIS A 236 14.65 2.96 5.77
CA HIS A 236 13.39 2.26 5.54
C HIS A 236 13.51 1.28 4.36
N GLU A 237 13.89 1.76 3.18
CA GLU A 237 14.04 0.92 1.99
C GLU A 237 15.15 -0.14 2.13
N LEU A 238 16.24 0.21 2.81
CA LEU A 238 17.32 -0.74 3.12
C LEU A 238 16.84 -1.85 4.07
N GLY A 239 15.91 -1.56 4.97
CA GLY A 239 15.26 -2.56 5.82
C GLY A 239 14.55 -3.62 4.98
N HIS A 240 13.69 -3.19 4.05
CA HIS A 240 13.03 -4.08 3.10
C HIS A 240 14.04 -4.85 2.23
N PHE A 241 15.00 -4.14 1.66
CA PHE A 241 16.03 -4.72 0.80
C PHE A 241 16.83 -5.81 1.50
N TYR A 242 17.31 -5.53 2.71
CA TYR A 242 18.09 -6.48 3.49
C TYR A 242 17.28 -7.74 3.81
N MET A 243 16.05 -7.57 4.28
CA MET A 243 15.20 -8.69 4.66
C MET A 243 14.77 -9.51 3.45
N ALA A 244 14.46 -8.87 2.31
CA ALA A 244 14.16 -9.58 1.07
C ALA A 244 15.35 -10.42 0.59
N ARG A 245 16.58 -9.87 0.66
CA ARG A 245 17.80 -10.61 0.35
C ARG A 245 18.04 -11.78 1.29
N ARG A 246 17.75 -11.61 2.59
CA ARG A 246 17.83 -12.69 3.59
C ARG A 246 16.90 -13.86 3.24
N HIS A 247 15.71 -13.55 2.70
CA HIS A 247 14.75 -14.55 2.17
C HIS A 247 15.06 -14.97 0.73
N ARG A 248 16.26 -14.67 0.19
CA ARG A 248 16.69 -15.03 -1.17
C ARG A 248 15.77 -14.50 -2.27
N MET A 249 15.02 -13.44 -1.99
CA MET A 249 14.19 -12.77 -2.99
C MET A 249 15.05 -11.89 -3.89
N ASP A 250 14.71 -11.87 -5.19
CA ASP A 250 15.36 -10.94 -6.13
C ASP A 250 14.71 -9.56 -6.02
N VAL A 251 15.53 -8.57 -5.66
CA VAL A 251 15.10 -7.19 -5.43
C VAL A 251 16.13 -6.21 -5.98
N THR A 252 15.65 -5.06 -6.44
CA THR A 252 16.52 -3.96 -6.88
C THR A 252 16.96 -3.12 -5.69
N PRO A 253 18.10 -2.40 -5.81
CA PRO A 253 18.42 -1.31 -4.89
C PRO A 253 17.30 -0.26 -4.86
N PRO A 254 17.24 0.59 -3.80
CA PRO A 254 16.24 1.64 -3.69
C PRO A 254 16.28 2.63 -4.87
N TYR A 255 15.08 3.01 -5.34
CA TYR A 255 14.86 4.14 -6.24
C TYR A 255 14.33 5.30 -5.43
N PHE A 256 14.99 6.44 -5.49
CA PHE A 256 14.51 7.69 -4.92
C PHE A 256 13.76 8.48 -5.98
N VAL A 257 12.63 9.10 -5.64
CA VAL A 257 11.79 9.83 -6.58
C VAL A 257 11.93 11.33 -6.33
N PRO A 258 12.75 12.04 -7.12
CA PRO A 258 12.92 13.49 -6.94
C PRO A 258 11.68 14.26 -7.39
N VAL A 259 11.32 15.30 -6.64
CA VAL A 259 10.21 16.20 -6.95
C VAL A 259 10.66 17.64 -6.70
N PRO A 260 10.53 18.55 -7.68
CA PRO A 260 11.05 19.91 -7.56
C PRO A 260 10.16 20.87 -6.75
N PHE A 261 9.19 20.35 -5.99
CA PHE A 261 8.26 21.12 -5.16
C PHE A 261 7.86 20.38 -3.89
N GLY A 262 7.16 21.06 -2.98
CA GLY A 262 6.64 20.50 -1.74
C GLY A 262 7.74 19.90 -0.87
N LEU A 263 7.73 18.60 -0.68
CA LEU A 263 8.70 17.89 0.17
C LEU A 263 10.05 17.60 -0.50
N GLY A 264 10.20 17.89 -1.79
CA GLY A 264 11.42 17.59 -2.55
C GLY A 264 11.54 16.13 -3.00
N THR A 265 10.67 15.24 -2.53
CA THR A 265 10.63 13.83 -2.91
C THR A 265 9.23 13.25 -2.74
N PHE A 266 8.86 12.24 -3.54
CA PHE A 266 7.71 11.36 -3.31
C PHE A 266 8.09 10.11 -2.52
N GLY A 267 9.28 10.05 -1.94
CA GLY A 267 9.77 8.90 -1.20
C GLY A 267 10.79 8.07 -1.98
N ALA A 268 10.99 6.86 -1.51
CA ALA A 268 11.81 5.86 -2.14
C ALA A 268 11.05 4.54 -2.22
N PHE A 269 11.47 3.62 -3.07
CA PHE A 269 10.90 2.28 -3.16
C PHE A 269 11.91 1.28 -3.69
N ILE A 270 11.80 0.02 -3.26
CA ILE A 270 12.47 -1.12 -3.87
C ILE A 270 11.50 -1.83 -4.83
N ARG A 271 12.02 -2.45 -5.89
CA ARG A 271 11.22 -3.29 -6.78
C ARG A 271 11.50 -4.76 -6.50
N MET A 272 10.50 -5.48 -6.02
CA MET A 272 10.54 -6.94 -5.91
C MET A 272 10.40 -7.56 -7.30
N ARG A 273 11.31 -8.46 -7.66
CA ARG A 273 11.32 -9.18 -8.95
C ARG A 273 10.84 -10.61 -8.80
N SER A 274 10.89 -11.16 -7.60
CA SER A 274 10.34 -12.46 -7.26
C SER A 274 9.21 -12.33 -6.25
N PRO A 275 8.17 -13.20 -6.31
CA PRO A 275 7.13 -13.26 -5.28
C PRO A 275 7.70 -13.75 -3.95
N SER A 276 7.01 -13.41 -2.84
CA SER A 276 7.31 -13.96 -1.52
C SER A 276 7.00 -15.45 -1.47
N GLU A 277 7.91 -16.27 -0.95
CA GLU A 277 7.73 -17.72 -0.90
C GLU A 277 6.60 -18.13 0.05
N ASP A 278 6.53 -17.51 1.23
CA ASP A 278 5.52 -17.78 2.25
C ASP A 278 5.11 -16.52 3.01
N ARG A 279 4.17 -16.68 3.94
CA ARG A 279 3.68 -15.60 4.79
C ARG A 279 4.75 -15.05 5.73
N ARG A 280 5.75 -15.85 6.12
CA ARG A 280 6.85 -15.42 6.99
C ARG A 280 7.78 -14.47 6.24
N ALA A 281 8.16 -14.82 5.02
CA ALA A 281 8.97 -13.96 4.16
C ALA A 281 8.22 -12.65 3.85
N LEU A 282 6.93 -12.73 3.52
CA LEU A 282 6.09 -11.56 3.28
C LEU A 282 6.05 -10.63 4.49
N PHE A 283 5.86 -11.18 5.69
CA PHE A 283 5.82 -10.43 6.94
C PHE A 283 7.16 -9.76 7.24
N ASP A 284 8.25 -10.56 7.25
CA ASP A 284 9.58 -10.09 7.62
C ASP A 284 10.04 -8.94 6.71
N VAL A 285 9.78 -9.05 5.41
CA VAL A 285 10.09 -7.99 4.46
C VAL A 285 9.24 -6.77 4.74
N ALA A 286 7.91 -6.93 4.91
CA ALA A 286 7.00 -5.81 5.06
C ALA A 286 7.24 -5.01 6.34
N VAL A 287 7.55 -5.67 7.46
CA VAL A 287 7.75 -4.98 8.76
C VAL A 287 9.11 -4.32 8.89
N ALA A 288 10.11 -4.82 8.15
CA ALA A 288 11.50 -4.38 8.30
C ALA A 288 11.72 -2.90 7.93
N GLY A 289 11.05 -2.42 6.88
CA GLY A 289 11.15 -1.02 6.45
C GLY A 289 10.63 -0.04 7.49
N PRO A 290 9.34 -0.12 7.86
CA PRO A 290 8.74 0.77 8.84
C PRO A 290 9.50 0.81 10.17
N LEU A 291 9.92 -0.34 10.70
CA LEU A 291 10.68 -0.40 11.94
C LEU A 291 12.08 0.22 11.79
N ALA A 292 12.78 -0.06 10.69
CA ALA A 292 14.10 0.52 10.43
C ALA A 292 14.03 2.05 10.24
N GLY A 293 13.04 2.53 9.48
CA GLY A 293 12.79 3.96 9.32
C GLY A 293 12.49 4.67 10.63
N LEU A 294 11.69 4.04 11.50
CA LEU A 294 11.32 4.58 12.82
C LEU A 294 12.54 4.74 13.74
N VAL A 295 13.50 3.81 13.69
CA VAL A 295 14.76 3.89 14.46
C VAL A 295 15.54 5.17 14.13
N ILE A 296 15.39 5.71 12.94
CA ILE A 296 16.03 6.97 12.53
C ILE A 296 15.11 8.16 12.77
N ALA A 297 13.80 8.01 12.47
CA ALA A 297 12.84 9.10 12.57
C ALA A 297 12.67 9.62 14.01
N VAL A 298 12.63 8.71 15.00
CA VAL A 298 12.48 9.08 16.42
C VAL A 298 13.67 9.91 16.92
N PRO A 299 14.93 9.49 16.78
CA PRO A 299 16.08 10.33 17.16
C PRO A 299 16.14 11.65 16.37
N ALA A 300 15.86 11.64 15.07
CA ALA A 300 15.84 12.85 14.25
C ALA A 300 14.81 13.86 14.78
N LEU A 301 13.61 13.39 15.15
CA LEU A 301 12.58 14.22 15.74
C LEU A 301 13.00 14.74 17.13
N LEU A 302 13.53 13.90 18.01
CA LEU A 302 13.98 14.32 19.36
C LEU A 302 15.08 15.37 19.29
N ILE A 303 16.09 15.17 18.45
CA ILE A 303 17.20 16.13 18.26
C ILE A 303 16.67 17.41 17.61
N GLY A 304 15.82 17.25 16.60
CA GLY A 304 15.24 18.38 15.87
C GLY A 304 14.33 19.23 16.75
N LEU A 305 13.53 18.61 17.64
CA LEU A 305 12.69 19.36 18.60
C LEU A 305 13.51 20.23 19.54
N ARG A 306 14.66 19.73 20.03
CA ARG A 306 15.58 20.53 20.86
C ARG A 306 16.16 21.75 20.12
N GLN A 307 16.25 21.67 18.78
CA GLN A 307 16.70 22.77 17.91
C GLN A 307 15.54 23.68 17.45
N SER A 308 14.31 23.31 17.81
CA SER A 308 13.10 24.04 17.44
C SER A 308 12.89 25.24 18.36
N THR A 309 12.21 26.27 17.86
CA THR A 309 11.91 27.47 18.64
C THR A 309 10.50 27.42 19.18
N ILE A 310 10.33 27.77 20.44
CA ILE A 310 9.02 27.89 21.09
C ILE A 310 8.59 29.35 20.98
N VAL A 311 7.43 29.59 20.39
CA VAL A 311 6.85 30.92 20.21
C VAL A 311 5.60 31.00 21.08
N PRO A 312 5.38 32.09 21.86
CA PRO A 312 4.13 32.29 22.60
C PRO A 312 2.94 32.18 21.63
N GLY A 313 1.94 31.41 22.01
CA GLY A 313 0.77 31.18 21.16
C GLY A 313 0.04 32.49 20.83
N PHE A 314 -0.28 32.66 19.58
CA PHE A 314 -1.11 33.77 19.13
C PHE A 314 -2.57 33.44 19.51
N SER A 315 -3.11 34.11 20.53
CA SER A 315 -4.54 34.05 20.89
C SER A 315 -5.38 34.91 19.92
N GLY A 316 -5.19 34.74 18.63
CA GLY A 316 -5.87 35.57 17.64
C GLY A 316 -6.20 34.79 16.37
N GLY A 317 -7.48 34.48 16.23
CA GLY A 317 -8.17 34.22 14.97
C GLY A 317 -7.60 33.09 14.10
N MET A 318 -8.44 32.09 13.85
CA MET A 318 -8.20 31.11 12.77
C MET A 318 -7.83 31.85 11.49
N ALA A 319 -6.55 31.86 11.13
CA ALA A 319 -6.11 32.29 9.81
C ALA A 319 -6.64 31.27 8.80
N HIS A 320 -7.68 31.62 8.11
CA HIS A 320 -8.28 30.86 7.02
C HIS A 320 -7.37 30.93 5.79
N GLY A 321 -6.32 30.13 5.78
CA GLY A 321 -5.45 29.96 4.61
C GLY A 321 -5.13 28.48 4.44
N PHE A 322 -5.53 27.91 3.32
CA PHE A 322 -5.29 26.49 2.95
C PHE A 322 -3.80 26.08 2.95
N LEU A 323 -2.88 27.02 3.09
CA LEU A 323 -1.43 26.82 3.07
C LEU A 323 -0.70 27.60 4.20
N HIS A 324 -1.41 28.30 5.08
CA HIS A 324 -0.77 29.04 6.17
C HIS A 324 -1.19 28.49 7.51
N GLY A 325 -0.29 27.72 8.14
CA GLY A 325 -0.43 27.29 9.53
C GLY A 325 -1.37 26.10 9.74
N ALA A 326 -1.18 25.01 8.99
CA ALA A 326 -1.76 23.74 9.41
C ALA A 326 -1.18 23.39 10.79
N THR A 327 -2.02 23.46 11.82
CA THR A 327 -1.66 22.88 13.12
C THR A 327 -1.54 21.38 12.91
N VAL A 328 -0.33 20.86 13.05
CA VAL A 328 -0.12 19.41 13.09
C VAL A 328 -0.81 18.91 14.36
N GLY A 329 -1.90 18.17 14.18
CA GLY A 329 -2.58 17.56 15.31
C GLY A 329 -1.59 16.72 16.10
N SER A 330 -1.52 16.94 17.40
CA SER A 330 -0.63 16.19 18.29
C SER A 330 -1.12 14.75 18.40
N SER A 331 -0.39 13.81 17.79
CA SER A 331 -0.60 12.37 18.04
C SER A 331 0.01 11.96 19.38
N LEU A 332 -0.44 10.84 19.92
CA LEU A 332 0.08 10.30 21.18
C LEU A 332 1.60 10.17 21.16
N LEU A 333 2.16 9.56 20.12
CA LEU A 333 3.61 9.38 19.99
C LEU A 333 4.34 10.72 19.89
N PHE A 334 3.85 11.62 19.03
CA PHE A 334 4.46 12.93 18.86
C PHE A 334 4.47 13.72 20.19
N THR A 335 3.35 13.72 20.89
CA THR A 335 3.21 14.38 22.20
C THR A 335 4.18 13.84 23.24
N LEU A 336 4.31 12.49 23.30
CA LEU A 336 5.26 11.85 24.19
C LEU A 336 6.70 12.27 23.89
N LEU A 337 7.09 12.28 22.60
CA LEU A 337 8.42 12.68 22.17
C LEU A 337 8.67 14.17 22.39
N ALA A 338 7.66 15.02 22.17
CA ALA A 338 7.76 16.45 22.41
C ALA A 338 7.97 16.73 23.91
N LYS A 339 7.24 16.07 24.78
CA LYS A 339 7.45 16.20 26.24
C LYS A 339 8.82 15.71 26.67
N LEU A 340 9.28 14.58 26.13
CA LEU A 340 10.61 14.04 26.43
C LEU A 340 11.73 14.97 25.97
N SER A 341 11.53 15.70 24.86
CA SER A 341 12.55 16.57 24.27
C SER A 341 12.54 17.99 24.85
N LEU A 342 11.36 18.57 25.05
CA LEU A 342 11.18 19.98 25.43
C LEU A 342 10.86 20.15 26.92
N GLY A 343 10.47 19.09 27.63
CA GLY A 343 10.12 19.13 29.03
C GLY A 343 9.00 20.13 29.31
N ASP A 344 9.14 20.93 30.37
CA ASP A 344 8.18 21.94 30.80
C ASP A 344 8.13 23.18 29.91
N ALA A 345 9.03 23.31 28.93
CA ALA A 345 9.00 24.39 27.95
C ALA A 345 7.82 24.26 26.97
N ALA A 346 7.25 23.05 26.82
CA ALA A 346 6.05 22.78 26.03
C ALA A 346 4.77 23.11 26.83
N GLN A 347 4.55 24.39 27.17
CA GLN A 347 3.37 24.82 27.93
C GLN A 347 2.14 24.98 27.05
N TYR A 348 0.95 24.96 27.68
CA TYR A 348 -0.33 25.17 27.00
C TYR A 348 -0.33 26.52 26.25
N GLY A 349 -0.74 26.50 24.99
CA GLY A 349 -0.77 27.71 24.14
C GLY A 349 0.56 28.08 23.50
N ALA A 350 1.64 27.35 23.75
CA ALA A 350 2.90 27.56 23.03
C ALA A 350 2.84 26.88 21.64
N VAL A 351 3.46 27.53 20.65
CA VAL A 351 3.61 26.99 19.29
C VAL A 351 5.06 26.60 19.07
N VAL A 352 5.29 25.33 18.71
CA VAL A 352 6.63 24.86 18.37
C VAL A 352 6.87 25.05 16.88
N ARG A 353 7.76 25.98 16.55
CA ARG A 353 8.25 26.15 15.18
C ARG A 353 9.35 25.12 14.94
N PHE A 354 9.07 24.13 14.11
CA PHE A 354 9.99 23.04 13.84
C PHE A 354 11.30 23.51 13.24
N SER A 355 12.41 22.96 13.70
CA SER A 355 13.65 22.97 12.96
C SER A 355 13.53 22.08 11.70
N PRO A 356 14.37 22.27 10.68
CA PRO A 356 14.36 21.43 9.48
C PRO A 356 14.49 19.92 9.80
N LEU A 357 15.30 19.58 10.80
CA LEU A 357 15.47 18.19 11.24
C LEU A 357 14.23 17.66 11.97
N ALA A 358 13.57 18.48 12.80
CA ALA A 358 12.31 18.10 13.46
C ALA A 358 11.23 17.83 12.42
N PHE A 359 11.15 18.64 11.37
CA PHE A 359 10.20 18.45 10.30
C PHE A 359 10.46 17.16 9.52
N ALA A 360 11.73 16.86 9.20
CA ALA A 360 12.11 15.58 8.59
C ALA A 360 11.72 14.39 9.47
N GLY A 361 11.97 14.44 10.78
CA GLY A 361 11.59 13.40 11.73
C GLY A 361 10.07 13.20 11.82
N TRP A 362 9.31 14.29 11.87
CA TRP A 362 7.85 14.24 11.86
C TRP A 362 7.30 13.62 10.57
N LEU A 363 7.85 14.03 9.40
CA LEU A 363 7.52 13.38 8.13
C LEU A 363 7.86 11.89 8.14
N GLY A 364 8.95 11.51 8.77
CA GLY A 364 9.32 10.11 8.95
C GLY A 364 8.26 9.32 9.73
N LEU A 365 7.71 9.89 10.80
CA LEU A 365 6.59 9.27 11.53
C LEU A 365 5.35 9.16 10.64
N LEU A 366 5.02 10.21 9.90
CA LEU A 366 3.87 10.22 8.98
C LEU A 366 4.01 9.15 7.90
N VAL A 367 5.18 9.06 7.25
CA VAL A 367 5.48 8.03 6.24
C VAL A 367 5.37 6.62 6.84
N THR A 368 5.90 6.43 8.04
CA THR A 368 5.78 5.15 8.76
C THR A 368 4.32 4.79 9.04
N ALA A 369 3.51 5.75 9.49
CA ALA A 369 2.09 5.53 9.72
C ALA A 369 1.34 5.16 8.44
N LEU A 370 1.58 5.91 7.35
CA LEU A 370 0.95 5.63 6.05
C LEU A 370 1.34 4.24 5.54
N ASN A 371 2.60 3.85 5.66
CA ASN A 371 3.06 2.53 5.25
C ASN A 371 2.51 1.41 6.13
N LEU A 372 2.29 1.64 7.43
CA LEU A 372 1.70 0.66 8.33
C LEU A 372 0.17 0.55 8.19
N LEU A 373 -0.50 1.44 7.45
CA LEU A 373 -1.93 1.26 7.18
C LEU A 373 -2.22 -0.10 6.53
N PRO A 374 -3.22 -0.85 7.00
CA PRO A 374 -3.54 -2.17 6.47
C PRO A 374 -4.24 -2.09 5.11
N ILE A 375 -3.64 -1.40 4.14
CA ILE A 375 -4.26 -1.07 2.85
C ILE A 375 -3.41 -1.57 1.68
N GLY A 376 -4.00 -2.38 0.82
CA GLY A 376 -3.50 -2.75 -0.49
C GLY A 376 -2.06 -3.25 -0.53
N GLN A 377 -1.20 -2.56 -1.25
CA GLN A 377 0.23 -2.88 -1.42
C GLN A 377 1.16 -2.15 -0.44
N LEU A 378 0.60 -1.35 0.48
CA LEU A 378 1.38 -0.77 1.56
C LEU A 378 1.92 -1.87 2.48
N ASP A 379 2.95 -1.57 3.26
CA ASP A 379 3.58 -2.53 4.16
C ASP A 379 2.58 -3.12 5.15
N GLY A 380 1.71 -2.31 5.75
CA GLY A 380 0.62 -2.75 6.61
C GLY A 380 -0.38 -3.67 5.92
N GLY A 381 -0.62 -3.48 4.62
CA GLY A 381 -1.43 -4.40 3.82
C GLY A 381 -0.75 -5.75 3.61
N HIS A 382 0.58 -5.77 3.45
CA HIS A 382 1.38 -7.01 3.40
C HIS A 382 1.43 -7.70 4.76
N ILE A 383 1.67 -6.95 5.85
CA ILE A 383 1.66 -7.43 7.23
C ILE A 383 0.31 -8.08 7.56
N THR A 384 -0.80 -7.40 7.27
CA THR A 384 -2.16 -7.89 7.52
C THR A 384 -2.46 -9.18 6.75
N ARG A 385 -2.03 -9.27 5.48
CA ARG A 385 -2.16 -10.52 4.71
C ARG A 385 -1.29 -11.64 5.26
N ALA A 386 -0.09 -11.34 5.70
CA ALA A 386 0.77 -12.32 6.32
C ALA A 386 0.17 -12.85 7.62
N MET A 387 -0.47 -12.01 8.43
CA MET A 387 -1.09 -12.39 9.70
C MET A 387 -2.38 -13.19 9.51
N PHE A 388 -3.31 -12.70 8.69
CA PHE A 388 -4.67 -13.24 8.59
C PHE A 388 -4.93 -14.08 7.34
N GLY A 389 -3.95 -14.15 6.42
CA GLY A 389 -4.09 -14.78 5.10
C GLY A 389 -4.68 -13.81 4.07
N THR A 390 -4.55 -14.19 2.80
CA THR A 390 -4.86 -13.30 1.66
C THR A 390 -6.32 -12.83 1.68
N ARG A 391 -7.28 -13.71 1.97
CA ARG A 391 -8.71 -13.38 1.90
C ARG A 391 -9.14 -12.41 2.99
N VAL A 392 -8.85 -12.74 4.25
CA VAL A 392 -9.19 -11.86 5.39
C VAL A 392 -8.42 -10.55 5.30
N GLY A 393 -7.13 -10.61 4.93
CA GLY A 393 -6.31 -9.42 4.73
C GLY A 393 -6.86 -8.47 3.65
N GLN A 394 -7.42 -8.99 2.56
CA GLN A 394 -8.09 -8.17 1.54
C GLN A 394 -9.37 -7.50 2.07
N THR A 395 -10.15 -8.20 2.88
CA THR A 395 -11.35 -7.63 3.52
C THR A 395 -10.97 -6.49 4.47
N ILE A 396 -9.97 -6.71 5.35
CA ILE A 396 -9.46 -5.68 6.25
C ILE A 396 -8.94 -4.47 5.46
N SER A 397 -8.19 -4.72 4.39
CA SER A 397 -7.66 -3.68 3.51
C SER A 397 -8.77 -2.84 2.87
N SER A 398 -9.85 -3.47 2.42
CA SER A 398 -11.00 -2.76 1.86
C SER A 398 -11.71 -1.91 2.91
N ILE A 399 -11.93 -2.46 4.12
CA ILE A 399 -12.53 -1.72 5.24
C ILE A 399 -11.67 -0.52 5.61
N ALA A 400 -10.35 -0.70 5.76
CA ALA A 400 -9.43 0.37 6.10
C ALA A 400 -9.40 1.48 5.02
N MET A 401 -9.44 1.11 3.74
CA MET A 401 -9.51 2.07 2.63
C MET A 401 -10.78 2.92 2.71
N TRP A 402 -11.94 2.28 2.87
CA TRP A 402 -13.20 3.01 2.99
C TRP A 402 -13.25 3.86 4.26
N SER A 403 -12.70 3.36 5.38
CA SER A 403 -12.57 4.14 6.62
C SER A 403 -11.72 5.38 6.42
N LEU A 404 -10.61 5.29 5.68
CA LEU A 404 -9.76 6.42 5.35
C LEU A 404 -10.51 7.48 4.52
N PHE A 405 -11.32 7.07 3.54
CA PHE A 405 -12.14 7.99 2.76
C PHE A 405 -13.22 8.68 3.61
N LEU A 406 -13.91 7.92 4.46
CA LEU A 406 -14.93 8.48 5.34
C LEU A 406 -14.32 9.46 6.36
N LEU A 407 -13.17 9.11 6.92
CA LEU A 407 -12.43 10.01 7.81
C LEU A 407 -12.00 11.30 7.09
N ALA A 408 -11.50 11.17 5.86
CA ALA A 408 -11.13 12.30 5.03
C ALA A 408 -12.32 13.20 4.66
N LEU A 409 -13.48 12.61 4.44
CA LEU A 409 -14.68 13.35 4.03
C LEU A 409 -15.35 14.07 5.21
N PHE A 410 -15.47 13.40 6.36
CA PHE A 410 -16.30 13.88 7.47
C PHE A 410 -15.52 14.49 8.62
N VAL A 411 -14.26 14.11 8.82
CA VAL A 411 -13.48 14.51 9.99
C VAL A 411 -12.33 15.45 9.62
N TRP A 412 -11.52 15.07 8.61
CA TRP A 412 -10.34 15.86 8.24
C TRP A 412 -10.13 15.88 6.72
N PRO A 413 -10.62 16.90 6.02
CA PRO A 413 -10.50 17.01 4.56
C PRO A 413 -9.06 16.97 4.03
N GLY A 414 -8.06 17.34 4.84
CA GLY A 414 -6.64 17.25 4.48
C GLY A 414 -6.16 15.82 4.18
N LEU A 415 -6.83 14.81 4.73
CA LEU A 415 -6.54 13.40 4.43
C LEU A 415 -7.03 12.97 3.03
N MET A 416 -7.87 13.76 2.35
CA MET A 416 -8.44 13.38 1.06
C MET A 416 -7.37 13.17 0.00
N MET A 417 -6.38 14.05 -0.05
CA MET A 417 -5.24 13.89 -0.96
C MET A 417 -4.51 12.56 -0.71
N TRP A 418 -4.26 12.24 0.55
CA TRP A 418 -3.62 10.98 0.94
C TRP A 418 -4.48 9.77 0.63
N ALA A 419 -5.79 9.84 0.89
CA ALA A 419 -6.74 8.78 0.54
C ALA A 419 -6.72 8.47 -0.96
N ILE A 420 -6.65 9.51 -1.80
CA ILE A 420 -6.55 9.36 -3.25
C ILE A 420 -5.21 8.75 -3.67
N ILE A 421 -4.10 9.26 -3.14
CA ILE A 421 -2.76 8.72 -3.44
C ILE A 421 -2.69 7.24 -3.06
N VAL A 422 -3.14 6.90 -1.85
CA VAL A 422 -3.17 5.52 -1.36
C VAL A 422 -4.08 4.66 -2.25
N PHE A 423 -5.26 5.13 -2.64
CA PHE A 423 -6.16 4.41 -3.54
C PHE A 423 -5.53 4.13 -4.90
N LEU A 424 -4.78 5.08 -5.47
CA LEU A 424 -4.12 4.92 -6.76
C LEU A 424 -2.94 3.93 -6.70
N ILE A 425 -2.19 3.96 -5.61
CA ILE A 425 -0.98 3.15 -5.43
C ILE A 425 -1.33 1.76 -4.86
N ALA A 426 -2.34 1.69 -4.01
CA ALA A 426 -2.65 0.53 -3.20
C ALA A 426 -3.39 -0.59 -3.94
N GLY A 427 -3.05 -0.89 -5.17
CA GLY A 427 -3.62 -2.00 -5.93
C GLY A 427 -3.71 -3.32 -5.12
N ARG A 428 -4.29 -4.36 -5.69
CA ARG A 428 -4.33 -5.69 -5.08
C ARG A 428 -2.94 -6.29 -5.08
N GLY A 429 -2.29 -6.38 -3.90
CA GLY A 429 -0.99 -7.02 -3.79
C GLY A 429 -1.05 -8.52 -4.10
N ALA A 430 0.02 -9.05 -4.71
CA ALA A 430 0.13 -10.47 -4.98
C ALA A 430 0.14 -11.29 -3.68
N PRO A 431 -0.56 -12.45 -3.64
CA PRO A 431 -0.47 -13.37 -2.52
C PRO A 431 0.92 -14.02 -2.47
N PRO A 432 1.39 -14.48 -1.29
CA PRO A 432 2.57 -15.32 -1.21
C PRO A 432 2.32 -16.66 -1.90
N LEU A 433 3.38 -17.33 -2.35
CA LEU A 433 3.26 -18.64 -2.99
C LEU A 433 2.66 -19.69 -2.05
N ASN A 434 3.00 -19.64 -0.78
CA ASN A 434 2.39 -20.46 0.28
C ASN A 434 1.63 -19.56 1.27
N ASP A 435 0.29 -19.52 1.15
CA ASP A 435 -0.60 -18.73 2.02
C ASP A 435 -1.17 -19.54 3.19
N LEU A 436 -0.80 -20.82 3.35
CA LEU A 436 -1.32 -21.68 4.41
C LEU A 436 -0.44 -21.72 5.66
N THR A 437 0.89 -21.53 5.52
CA THR A 437 1.79 -21.59 6.66
C THR A 437 1.60 -20.37 7.57
N PRO A 438 1.16 -20.53 8.83
CA PRO A 438 0.92 -19.41 9.72
C PRO A 438 2.23 -18.77 10.19
N LEU A 439 2.11 -17.55 10.72
CA LEU A 439 3.22 -16.89 11.42
C LEU A 439 3.49 -17.56 12.76
N ASP A 440 4.76 -17.65 13.12
CA ASP A 440 5.19 -18.09 14.44
C ASP A 440 4.90 -17.00 15.52
N PRO A 441 4.85 -17.41 16.82
CA PRO A 441 4.49 -16.49 17.90
C PRO A 441 5.38 -15.23 17.99
N GLY A 442 6.68 -15.37 17.68
CA GLY A 442 7.59 -14.21 17.70
C GLY A 442 7.21 -13.14 16.68
N ARG A 443 6.82 -13.54 15.45
CA ARG A 443 6.35 -12.61 14.42
C ARG A 443 5.01 -12.00 14.77
N GLN A 444 4.12 -12.76 15.43
CA GLN A 444 2.84 -12.23 15.91
C GLN A 444 3.03 -11.10 16.94
N ILE A 445 4.01 -11.24 17.84
CA ILE A 445 4.35 -10.16 18.79
C ILE A 445 4.82 -8.90 18.06
N VAL A 446 5.68 -9.06 17.03
CA VAL A 446 6.15 -7.92 16.23
C VAL A 446 4.99 -7.28 15.44
N ASP A 447 4.02 -8.08 14.97
CA ASP A 447 2.80 -7.57 14.33
C ASP A 447 1.99 -6.68 15.28
N TYR A 448 1.68 -7.19 16.47
CA TYR A 448 0.98 -6.41 17.49
C TYR A 448 1.73 -5.14 17.90
N LEU A 449 3.07 -5.21 17.99
CA LEU A 449 3.89 -4.02 18.24
C LEU A 449 3.77 -3.00 17.09
N SER A 450 3.78 -3.46 15.84
CA SER A 450 3.64 -2.59 14.67
C SER A 450 2.27 -1.90 14.63
N LEU A 451 1.20 -2.63 14.94
CA LEU A 451 -0.15 -2.07 15.09
C LEU A 451 -0.24 -1.08 16.25
N PHE A 452 0.39 -1.39 17.37
CA PHE A 452 0.46 -0.48 18.52
C PHE A 452 1.18 0.83 18.16
N ILE A 453 2.31 0.74 17.45
CA ILE A 453 3.04 1.91 16.95
C ILE A 453 2.15 2.73 15.99
N LEU A 454 1.44 2.07 15.07
CA LEU A 454 0.49 2.74 14.18
C LEU A 454 -0.56 3.52 14.96
N VAL A 455 -1.17 2.90 15.98
CA VAL A 455 -2.14 3.57 16.85
C VAL A 455 -1.53 4.76 17.56
N LEU A 456 -0.32 4.64 18.11
CA LEU A 456 0.37 5.74 18.77
C LEU A 456 0.66 6.93 17.84
N ILE A 457 0.96 6.66 16.56
CA ILE A 457 1.21 7.72 15.58
C ILE A 457 -0.09 8.37 15.09
N LEU A 458 -1.18 7.60 14.94
CA LEU A 458 -2.43 8.10 14.37
C LEU A 458 -3.41 8.64 15.40
N ALA A 459 -3.44 8.06 16.61
CA ALA A 459 -4.41 8.46 17.63
C ALA A 459 -4.15 9.90 18.07
N PRO A 460 -5.17 10.80 17.98
CA PRO A 460 -5.04 12.14 18.48
C PRO A 460 -4.92 12.12 20.01
N MET A 461 -4.14 13.02 20.55
CA MET A 461 -4.01 13.16 21.98
C MET A 461 -5.32 13.71 22.58
N PRO A 462 -5.97 13.02 23.54
CA PRO A 462 -7.15 13.54 24.19
C PRO A 462 -6.84 14.82 24.98
N HIS A 463 -7.52 15.90 24.69
CA HIS A 463 -7.34 17.19 25.39
C HIS A 463 -7.58 17.09 26.90
N SER A 464 -8.42 16.14 27.35
CA SER A 464 -8.70 15.92 28.77
C SER A 464 -7.53 15.32 29.56
N LEU A 465 -6.60 14.66 28.89
CA LEU A 465 -5.44 14.03 29.54
C LEU A 465 -4.20 14.92 29.53
N TRP A 466 -4.22 16.03 28.77
CA TRP A 466 -3.04 16.85 28.58
C TRP A 466 -3.35 18.33 28.35
N HIS A 467 -3.54 19.05 29.46
CA HIS A 467 -3.75 20.49 29.38
C HIS A 467 -2.49 21.29 28.99
N ASP A 468 -1.32 20.65 29.00
CA ASP A 468 -0.02 21.34 28.95
C ASP A 468 0.79 21.12 27.66
N VAL A 469 0.19 20.48 26.62
CA VAL A 469 0.97 20.22 25.38
C VAL A 469 0.73 21.32 24.36
N ALA A 470 1.83 21.91 23.93
CA ALA A 470 1.90 22.86 22.85
C ALA A 470 1.30 22.28 21.54
N ASN A 471 0.43 23.05 20.90
CA ASN A 471 0.07 22.80 19.51
C ASN A 471 1.32 23.04 18.66
N ALA A 472 1.86 21.99 18.03
CA ALA A 472 2.94 22.15 17.08
C ALA A 472 2.37 22.78 15.81
N ALA A 473 2.71 24.00 15.53
CA ALA A 473 2.48 24.61 14.23
C ALA A 473 3.65 24.26 13.31
N CYS A 474 3.33 23.61 12.20
CA CYS A 474 4.26 23.48 11.10
C CYS A 474 4.18 24.78 10.28
N PRO A 475 5.22 25.63 10.23
CA PRO A 475 5.16 26.88 9.48
C PRO A 475 5.16 26.66 7.96
N TYR A 476 5.19 25.41 7.49
CA TYR A 476 5.51 25.02 6.12
C TYR A 476 4.40 24.24 5.42
N LEU A 477 3.25 24.01 6.07
CA LEU A 477 2.09 23.37 5.44
C LEU A 477 0.91 24.29 5.27
#